data_c074f8e5ac1a6c2fc84a05d2504b9d97
#
_entry.id   c074f8e5ac1a6c2fc84a05d2504b9d97
#
_cell.length_a   1.000
_cell.length_b   1.000
_cell.length_c   1.000
_cell.angle_alpha   90.00
_cell.angle_beta   90.00
_cell.angle_gamma   90.00
#
_symmetry.space_group_name_H-M   'P 1'
#
loop_
_entity.id
_entity.type
_entity.pdbx_description
1 polymer ?
#
loop_
_entity_poly.entity_id
_entity_poly.type
_entity_poly.pdbx_seq_one_letter_code
_entity_poly.pdbx_strand_id
1 'polypeptide(L)'
;MCIRDSYPFVTSSNTTAAGACTGLGVAPNKIKDVFGIFKAYTTRVGSGPFPTELFDEVGEKIAKVGHEFGATTGRPRRCGWLDLVALKYAVQVNGVTQLMMMKGDVLSEIDTLKICTQYEYRGELISHLPFSLDEEYINPKYIEMEGWQEDITNCTSYDELPSQLKEYVTFIENYLETPVRLVSVGPDRKQTIFR
;
A
#
# COMPACT_ATOMS: atom_id res chain seq x y z
N MET A 1 8.92 -4.38 5.86
CA MET A 1 9.42 -3.19 6.62
C MET A 1 10.92 -3.11 6.47
N CYS A 2 11.40 -1.97 6.04
CA CYS A 2 12.82 -1.74 5.82
C CYS A 2 13.46 -1.18 7.09
N ILE A 3 14.73 -1.49 7.36
CA ILE A 3 15.49 -0.91 8.48
C ILE A 3 15.45 0.63 8.48
N ARG A 4 15.34 1.24 7.29
CA ARG A 4 15.38 2.69 7.12
C ARG A 4 14.12 3.44 7.55
N ASP A 5 12.94 2.81 7.43
CA ASP A 5 11.65 3.47 7.66
C ASP A 5 11.02 3.14 9.01
N SER A 6 11.48 2.07 9.66
CA SER A 6 10.78 1.54 10.84
C SER A 6 11.69 1.14 11.99
N TYR A 7 12.99 1.48 11.94
CA TYR A 7 13.87 1.21 13.08
C TYR A 7 13.36 1.89 14.35
N PRO A 8 13.35 1.23 15.54
CA PRO A 8 13.83 -0.13 15.80
C PRO A 8 12.83 -1.26 15.48
N PHE A 9 11.66 -0.97 14.96
CA PHE A 9 10.57 -1.94 14.70
C PHE A 9 10.73 -2.60 13.33
N VAL A 10 11.79 -3.37 13.13
CA VAL A 10 12.18 -3.94 11.84
C VAL A 10 12.17 -5.45 11.84
N THR A 11 12.12 -6.04 10.64
CA THR A 11 12.36 -7.48 10.43
C THR A 11 13.85 -7.72 10.15
N SER A 12 14.32 -8.93 10.44
CA SER A 12 15.67 -9.39 10.07
C SER A 12 15.79 -9.69 8.56
N SER A 13 14.67 -9.78 7.84
CA SER A 13 14.67 -10.06 6.41
C SER A 13 15.14 -8.87 5.60
N ASN A 14 15.98 -9.12 4.59
CA ASN A 14 16.31 -8.11 3.60
C ASN A 14 15.19 -8.03 2.56
N THR A 15 14.34 -7.01 2.69
CA THR A 15 13.11 -6.85 1.89
C THR A 15 13.29 -5.91 0.70
N THR A 16 14.52 -5.51 0.38
CA THR A 16 14.80 -4.67 -0.79
C THR A 16 15.17 -5.51 -2.01
N ALA A 17 14.97 -4.96 -3.22
CA ALA A 17 15.40 -5.60 -4.47
C ALA A 17 16.91 -5.89 -4.48
N ALA A 18 17.72 -5.05 -3.82
CA ALA A 18 19.15 -5.29 -3.64
C ALA A 18 19.46 -6.59 -2.88
N GLY A 19 18.53 -7.06 -2.02
CA GLY A 19 18.65 -8.34 -1.34
C GLY A 19 18.73 -9.54 -2.29
N ALA A 20 18.10 -9.44 -3.45
CA ALA A 20 18.20 -10.48 -4.49
C ALA A 20 19.62 -10.57 -5.05
N CYS A 21 20.28 -9.43 -5.25
CA CYS A 21 21.66 -9.39 -5.74
C CYS A 21 22.62 -10.08 -4.76
N THR A 22 22.51 -9.75 -3.48
CA THR A 22 23.39 -10.33 -2.45
C THR A 22 23.06 -11.79 -2.15
N GLY A 23 21.76 -12.16 -2.12
CA GLY A 23 21.32 -13.51 -1.81
C GLY A 23 21.59 -14.52 -2.93
N LEU A 24 21.48 -14.09 -4.20
CA LEU A 24 21.70 -14.94 -5.37
C LEU A 24 23.10 -14.81 -5.98
N GLY A 25 23.90 -13.85 -5.53
CA GLY A 25 25.22 -13.58 -6.10
C GLY A 25 25.14 -13.05 -7.54
N VAL A 26 24.09 -12.33 -7.91
CA VAL A 26 23.91 -11.77 -9.25
C VAL A 26 24.23 -10.29 -9.29
N ALA A 27 24.77 -9.82 -10.41
CA ALA A 27 25.07 -8.41 -10.59
C ALA A 27 23.78 -7.56 -10.68
N PRO A 28 23.74 -6.33 -10.13
CA PRO A 28 22.54 -5.48 -10.13
C PRO A 28 21.93 -5.24 -11.52
N ASN A 29 22.74 -5.14 -12.55
CA ASN A 29 22.32 -4.94 -13.94
C ASN A 29 21.62 -6.16 -14.58
N LYS A 30 21.54 -7.27 -13.88
CA LYS A 30 20.77 -8.46 -14.28
C LYS A 30 19.32 -8.40 -13.82
N ILE A 31 19.01 -7.54 -12.85
CA ILE A 31 17.62 -7.28 -12.44
C ILE A 31 17.09 -6.20 -13.37
N LYS A 32 16.11 -6.56 -14.18
CA LYS A 32 15.52 -5.64 -15.18
C LYS A 32 14.23 -5.02 -14.66
N ASP A 33 13.33 -5.86 -14.16
CA ASP A 33 12.01 -5.45 -13.71
C ASP A 33 11.86 -5.76 -12.22
N VAL A 34 11.34 -4.80 -11.47
CA VAL A 34 11.01 -4.92 -10.07
C VAL A 34 9.53 -4.66 -9.90
N PHE A 35 8.78 -5.69 -9.52
CA PHE A 35 7.34 -5.60 -9.30
C PHE A 35 7.06 -5.24 -7.84
N GLY A 36 6.48 -4.06 -7.62
CA GLY A 36 6.02 -3.61 -6.32
C GLY A 36 4.61 -4.10 -6.05
N ILE A 37 4.43 -5.01 -5.10
CA ILE A 37 3.10 -5.47 -4.68
C ILE A 37 2.65 -4.65 -3.47
N PHE A 38 1.48 -4.02 -3.57
CA PHE A 38 0.89 -3.25 -2.48
C PHE A 38 -0.61 -3.53 -2.38
N LYS A 39 -1.21 -3.23 -1.25
CA LYS A 39 -2.66 -3.30 -1.06
C LYS A 39 -3.29 -1.94 -1.34
N ALA A 40 -4.56 -1.93 -1.72
CA ALA A 40 -5.34 -0.69 -1.86
C ALA A 40 -5.45 0.13 -0.56
N TYR A 41 -4.98 -0.39 0.56
CA TYR A 41 -4.87 0.24 1.87
C TYR A 41 -3.58 -0.20 2.57
N THR A 42 -3.23 0.41 3.70
CA THR A 42 -2.00 0.08 4.41
C THR A 42 -2.28 -0.88 5.58
N THR A 43 -1.38 -1.83 5.80
CA THR A 43 -1.42 -2.71 6.98
C THR A 43 -0.08 -2.79 7.67
N ARG A 44 -0.11 -2.94 9.01
CA ARG A 44 1.08 -3.14 9.81
C ARG A 44 0.90 -4.29 10.80
N VAL A 45 1.96 -5.04 11.02
CA VAL A 45 2.04 -6.07 12.06
C VAL A 45 3.00 -5.59 13.15
N GLY A 46 2.58 -5.70 14.40
CA GLY A 46 3.40 -5.33 15.56
C GLY A 46 3.42 -3.84 15.86
N SER A 47 4.31 -3.46 16.75
CA SER A 47 4.48 -2.10 17.24
C SER A 47 5.20 -1.20 16.22
N GLY A 48 5.23 0.09 16.50
CA GLY A 48 5.91 1.11 15.71
C GLY A 48 4.96 2.04 15.00
N PRO A 49 5.48 3.13 14.42
CA PRO A 49 4.68 4.21 13.86
C PRO A 49 3.82 3.74 12.69
N PHE A 50 2.59 4.24 12.67
CA PHE A 50 1.62 4.00 11.61
C PHE A 50 0.74 5.23 11.42
N PRO A 51 1.22 6.25 10.73
CA PRO A 51 0.56 7.55 10.65
C PRO A 51 -0.88 7.52 10.14
N THR A 52 -1.19 6.58 9.25
CA THR A 52 -2.52 6.45 8.62
C THR A 52 -3.41 5.41 9.28
N GLU A 53 -3.06 4.92 10.48
CA GLU A 53 -3.84 3.91 11.20
C GLU A 53 -5.25 4.38 11.51
N LEU A 54 -6.20 3.47 11.39
CA LEU A 54 -7.62 3.68 11.68
C LEU A 54 -8.03 2.95 12.96
N PHE A 55 -8.73 3.68 13.82
CA PHE A 55 -9.26 3.19 15.09
C PHE A 55 -10.79 3.26 15.13
N ASP A 56 -11.42 3.43 13.97
CA ASP A 56 -12.83 3.61 13.76
C ASP A 56 -13.50 2.39 13.08
N GLU A 57 -14.79 2.50 12.83
CA GLU A 57 -15.59 1.46 12.17
C GLU A 57 -15.07 1.13 10.76
N VAL A 58 -14.43 2.08 10.06
CA VAL A 58 -13.84 1.86 8.74
C VAL A 58 -12.62 0.94 8.87
N GLY A 59 -11.76 1.18 9.86
CA GLY A 59 -10.62 0.32 10.14
C GLY A 59 -11.03 -1.11 10.49
N GLU A 60 -12.08 -1.26 11.31
CA GLU A 60 -12.65 -2.57 11.66
C GLU A 60 -13.24 -3.27 10.41
N LYS A 61 -13.95 -2.54 9.55
CA LYS A 61 -14.51 -3.06 8.30
C LYS A 61 -13.40 -3.57 7.38
N ILE A 62 -12.33 -2.77 7.16
CA ILE A 62 -11.18 -3.17 6.35
C ILE A 62 -10.52 -4.43 6.92
N ALA A 63 -10.29 -4.49 8.24
CA ALA A 63 -9.67 -5.64 8.89
C ALA A 63 -10.52 -6.92 8.73
N LYS A 64 -11.83 -6.80 8.89
CA LYS A 64 -12.77 -7.92 8.79
C LYS A 64 -12.92 -8.42 7.36
N VAL A 65 -13.24 -7.55 6.41
CA VAL A 65 -13.44 -7.89 4.99
C VAL A 65 -12.13 -8.36 4.36
N GLY A 66 -11.04 -7.66 4.71
CA GLY A 66 -9.70 -8.01 4.24
C GLY A 66 -9.09 -9.24 4.88
N HIS A 67 -9.75 -9.87 5.88
CA HIS A 67 -9.18 -10.97 6.66
C HIS A 67 -7.76 -10.67 7.16
N GLU A 68 -7.59 -9.47 7.76
CA GLU A 68 -6.28 -8.99 8.16
C GLU A 68 -5.81 -9.59 9.48
N PHE A 69 -5.53 -10.89 9.42
CA PHE A 69 -4.95 -11.68 10.51
C PHE A 69 -3.72 -12.42 10.03
N GLY A 70 -2.80 -12.68 10.94
CA GLY A 70 -1.62 -13.51 10.65
C GLY A 70 -2.03 -14.95 10.37
N ALA A 71 -1.65 -15.50 9.22
CA ALA A 71 -2.04 -16.85 8.81
C ALA A 71 -1.63 -17.94 9.82
N THR A 72 -0.49 -17.77 10.48
CA THR A 72 0.03 -18.76 11.44
C THR A 72 -0.37 -18.45 12.89
N THR A 73 -0.34 -17.17 13.26
CA THR A 73 -0.53 -16.77 14.68
C THR A 73 -1.93 -16.26 14.99
N GLY A 74 -2.77 -16.02 13.99
CA GLY A 74 -4.07 -15.38 14.15
C GLY A 74 -4.01 -13.93 14.65
N ARG A 75 -2.80 -13.35 14.81
CA ARG A 75 -2.64 -12.01 15.36
C ARG A 75 -3.26 -10.98 14.40
N PRO A 76 -4.11 -10.06 14.91
CA PRO A 76 -4.70 -9.01 14.07
C PRO A 76 -3.60 -8.08 13.52
N ARG A 77 -3.80 -7.64 12.28
CA ARG A 77 -3.01 -6.60 11.65
C ARG A 77 -3.69 -5.26 11.88
N ARG A 78 -2.90 -4.26 12.18
CA ARG A 78 -3.34 -2.86 12.20
C ARG A 78 -3.65 -2.44 10.77
N CYS A 79 -4.75 -1.74 10.56
CA CYS A 79 -5.21 -1.29 9.24
C CYS A 79 -5.28 0.24 9.20
N GLY A 80 -5.05 0.80 8.02
CA GLY A 80 -5.06 2.25 7.81
C GLY A 80 -5.27 2.62 6.35
N TRP A 81 -5.53 3.89 6.11
CA TRP A 81 -5.63 4.42 4.76
C TRP A 81 -4.32 4.25 3.97
N LEU A 82 -4.43 4.20 2.65
CA LEU A 82 -3.25 4.11 1.79
C LEU A 82 -2.32 5.29 2.04
N ASP A 83 -1.07 4.97 2.33
CA ASP A 83 0.01 5.92 2.58
C ASP A 83 0.92 6.01 1.36
N LEU A 84 0.69 7.01 0.50
CA LEU A 84 1.49 7.20 -0.70
C LEU A 84 2.88 7.79 -0.40
N VAL A 85 3.06 8.47 0.72
CA VAL A 85 4.39 8.98 1.12
C VAL A 85 5.31 7.80 1.42
N ALA A 86 4.84 6.85 2.23
CA ALA A 86 5.59 5.64 2.54
C ALA A 86 5.75 4.73 1.31
N LEU A 87 4.70 4.61 0.47
CA LEU A 87 4.76 3.79 -0.74
C LEU A 87 5.73 4.38 -1.77
N LYS A 88 5.76 5.71 -1.95
CA LYS A 88 6.73 6.39 -2.83
C LYS A 88 8.17 6.12 -2.40
N TYR A 89 8.42 6.19 -1.10
CA TYR A 89 9.72 5.82 -0.56
C TYR A 89 10.10 4.37 -0.87
N ALA A 90 9.16 3.43 -0.69
CA ALA A 90 9.39 2.02 -1.02
C ALA A 90 9.65 1.80 -2.52
N VAL A 91 8.93 2.49 -3.39
CA VAL A 91 9.13 2.47 -4.85
C VAL A 91 10.54 2.94 -5.20
N GLN A 92 10.98 4.07 -4.63
CA GLN A 92 12.30 4.66 -4.90
C GLN A 92 13.45 3.77 -4.42
N VAL A 93 13.37 3.27 -3.18
CA VAL A 93 14.43 2.44 -2.59
C VAL A 93 14.62 1.12 -3.32
N ASN A 94 13.53 0.58 -3.88
CA ASN A 94 13.54 -0.69 -4.59
C ASN A 94 13.72 -0.56 -6.10
N GLY A 95 13.64 0.65 -6.65
CA GLY A 95 13.65 0.85 -8.11
C GLY A 95 12.49 0.13 -8.78
N VAL A 96 11.28 0.22 -8.18
CA VAL A 96 10.09 -0.45 -8.69
C VAL A 96 9.76 0.08 -10.09
N THR A 97 9.62 -0.82 -11.04
CA THR A 97 9.29 -0.50 -12.44
C THR A 97 7.81 -0.64 -12.75
N GLN A 98 7.11 -1.49 -12.01
CA GLN A 98 5.68 -1.76 -12.18
C GLN A 98 5.05 -2.07 -10.82
N LEU A 99 3.80 -1.66 -10.65
CA LEU A 99 3.02 -1.87 -9.45
C LEU A 99 1.89 -2.87 -9.68
N MET A 100 1.57 -3.62 -8.62
CA MET A 100 0.45 -4.55 -8.58
C MET A 100 -0.39 -4.24 -7.35
N MET A 101 -1.60 -3.73 -7.58
CA MET A 101 -2.54 -3.39 -6.51
C MET A 101 -3.38 -4.60 -6.13
N MET A 102 -3.28 -4.97 -4.87
CA MET A 102 -4.03 -6.09 -4.29
C MET A 102 -5.19 -5.59 -3.45
N LYS A 103 -6.22 -6.44 -3.31
CA LYS A 103 -7.34 -6.20 -2.39
C LYS A 103 -8.18 -4.96 -2.69
N GLY A 104 -8.41 -4.67 -3.97
CA GLY A 104 -9.35 -3.62 -4.38
C GLY A 104 -10.77 -3.90 -3.89
N ASP A 105 -11.18 -5.16 -3.84
CA ASP A 105 -12.46 -5.65 -3.35
C ASP A 105 -12.75 -5.28 -1.88
N VAL A 106 -11.72 -5.14 -1.06
CA VAL A 106 -11.88 -4.85 0.38
C VAL A 106 -12.41 -3.43 0.63
N LEU A 107 -12.17 -2.52 -0.30
CA LEU A 107 -12.64 -1.14 -0.20
C LEU A 107 -14.01 -0.91 -0.83
N SER A 108 -14.62 -1.94 -1.45
CA SER A 108 -16.01 -1.90 -1.89
C SER A 108 -16.92 -1.53 -0.71
N GLU A 109 -17.98 -0.79 -0.97
CA GLU A 109 -18.92 -0.31 0.05
C GLU A 109 -18.35 0.73 1.05
N ILE A 110 -17.21 1.33 0.78
CA ILE A 110 -16.73 2.50 1.52
C ILE A 110 -17.03 3.73 0.66
N ASP A 111 -17.84 4.65 1.19
CA ASP A 111 -18.33 5.81 0.44
C ASP A 111 -17.21 6.79 0.08
N THR A 112 -16.36 7.08 1.03
CA THR A 112 -15.26 8.02 0.87
C THR A 112 -13.95 7.37 1.25
N LEU A 113 -13.03 7.32 0.31
CA LEU A 113 -11.66 6.82 0.51
C LEU A 113 -10.73 7.99 0.80
N LYS A 114 -9.80 7.79 1.71
CA LYS A 114 -8.75 8.77 2.02
C LYS A 114 -7.39 8.22 1.62
N ILE A 115 -6.60 9.06 0.98
CA ILE A 115 -5.23 8.73 0.57
C ILE A 115 -4.29 9.75 1.18
N CYS A 116 -3.30 9.27 1.94
CA CYS A 116 -2.29 10.15 2.50
C CYS A 116 -1.26 10.50 1.42
N THR A 117 -1.13 11.80 1.14
CA THR A 117 -0.22 12.34 0.13
C THR A 117 0.90 13.18 0.71
N GLN A 118 0.75 13.64 1.94
CA GLN A 118 1.72 14.45 2.66
C GLN A 118 1.63 14.19 4.16
N TYR A 119 2.68 14.53 4.88
CA TYR A 119 2.64 14.66 6.33
C TYR A 119 2.84 16.12 6.74
N GLU A 120 2.13 16.55 7.77
CA GLU A 120 2.59 17.68 8.57
C GLU A 120 3.50 17.13 9.66
N TYR A 121 4.76 17.46 9.58
CA TYR A 121 5.79 17.00 10.51
C TYR A 121 6.46 18.20 11.17
N ARG A 122 6.31 18.33 12.49
CA ARG A 122 6.84 19.46 13.28
C ARG A 122 6.43 20.84 12.73
N GLY A 123 5.20 20.92 12.21
CA GLY A 123 4.64 22.15 11.66
C GLY A 123 5.00 22.45 10.19
N GLU A 124 5.74 21.58 9.53
CA GLU A 124 6.07 21.68 8.11
C GLU A 124 5.35 20.60 7.29
N LEU A 125 4.85 20.97 6.11
CA LEU A 125 4.29 20.01 5.15
C LEU A 125 5.43 19.36 4.36
N ILE A 126 5.51 18.03 4.45
CA ILE A 126 6.51 17.22 3.75
C ILE A 126 5.83 16.14 2.89
N SER A 127 6.42 15.85 1.73
CA SER A 127 5.99 14.79 0.81
C SER A 127 6.97 13.62 0.73
N HIS A 128 7.84 13.52 1.70
CA HIS A 128 8.84 12.45 1.82
C HIS A 128 8.80 11.84 3.23
N LEU A 129 9.26 10.61 3.33
CA LEU A 129 9.35 9.93 4.63
C LEU A 129 10.45 10.57 5.47
N PRO A 130 10.15 11.10 6.67
CA PRO A 130 11.18 11.66 7.53
C PRO A 130 12.11 10.57 8.07
N PHE A 131 13.33 10.94 8.45
CA PHE A 131 14.31 10.00 8.99
C PHE A 131 13.84 9.33 10.30
N SER A 132 13.17 10.10 11.16
CA SER A 132 12.53 9.59 12.38
C SER A 132 11.02 9.76 12.26
N LEU A 133 10.29 8.67 12.41
CA LEU A 133 8.82 8.65 12.44
C LEU A 133 8.34 8.77 13.89
N ASP A 134 8.42 9.98 14.43
CA ASP A 134 7.88 10.27 15.76
C ASP A 134 6.37 10.53 15.63
N GLU A 135 5.54 9.58 16.09
CA GLU A 135 4.06 9.66 15.96
C GLU A 135 3.48 10.94 16.60
N GLU A 136 4.12 11.46 17.63
CA GLU A 136 3.70 12.70 18.31
C GLU A 136 3.74 13.94 17.39
N TYR A 137 4.62 13.93 16.38
CA TYR A 137 4.86 15.07 15.50
C TYR A 137 4.39 14.85 14.06
N ILE A 138 3.82 13.69 13.76
CA ILE A 138 3.34 13.33 12.42
C ILE A 138 1.82 13.40 12.34
N ASN A 139 1.32 14.26 11.43
CA ASN A 139 -0.08 14.37 11.08
C ASN A 139 -0.25 14.05 9.59
N PRO A 140 -0.88 12.92 9.21
CA PRO A 140 -1.12 12.62 7.81
C PRO A 140 -2.13 13.59 7.20
N LYS A 141 -1.84 14.07 5.99
CA LYS A 141 -2.72 14.91 5.19
C LYS A 141 -3.30 14.07 4.06
N TYR A 142 -4.62 14.08 3.99
CA TYR A 142 -5.37 13.24 3.07
C TYR A 142 -5.98 14.05 1.94
N ILE A 143 -6.09 13.42 0.80
CA ILE A 143 -7.09 13.72 -0.20
C ILE A 143 -8.25 12.75 -0.03
N GLU A 144 -9.45 13.18 -0.39
CA GLU A 144 -10.64 12.36 -0.39
C GLU A 144 -11.02 12.02 -1.83
N MET A 145 -11.41 10.77 -2.05
CA MET A 145 -11.91 10.27 -3.32
C MET A 145 -13.22 9.52 -3.08
N GLU A 146 -14.10 9.56 -4.07
CA GLU A 146 -15.31 8.75 -4.05
C GLU A 146 -14.96 7.26 -4.12
N GLY A 147 -15.57 6.46 -3.24
CA GLY A 147 -15.42 5.01 -3.25
C GLY A 147 -16.32 4.34 -4.29
N TRP A 148 -15.96 3.13 -4.66
CA TRP A 148 -16.80 2.30 -5.53
C TRP A 148 -17.79 1.49 -4.70
N GLN A 149 -19.08 1.76 -4.90
CA GLN A 149 -20.18 1.12 -4.17
C GLN A 149 -20.64 -0.19 -4.83
N GLU A 150 -19.74 -0.86 -5.54
CA GLU A 150 -20.05 -2.03 -6.34
C GLU A 150 -19.17 -3.22 -5.94
N ASP A 151 -19.75 -4.41 -6.00
CA ASP A 151 -19.00 -5.66 -5.90
C ASP A 151 -18.21 -5.89 -7.19
N ILE A 152 -16.91 -5.78 -7.10
CA ILE A 152 -15.98 -5.94 -8.22
C ILE A 152 -15.45 -7.36 -8.38
N THR A 153 -15.86 -8.30 -7.52
CA THR A 153 -15.28 -9.66 -7.47
C THR A 153 -15.55 -10.49 -8.73
N ASN A 154 -16.56 -10.09 -9.51
CA ASN A 154 -16.96 -10.75 -10.77
C ASN A 154 -16.38 -10.06 -12.01
N CYS A 155 -15.71 -8.93 -11.89
CA CYS A 155 -15.07 -8.27 -13.01
C CYS A 155 -13.92 -9.13 -13.56
N THR A 156 -13.85 -9.24 -14.89
CA THR A 156 -12.87 -10.05 -15.61
C THR A 156 -11.88 -9.23 -16.43
N SER A 157 -12.23 -7.97 -16.69
CA SER A 157 -11.41 -7.03 -17.45
C SER A 157 -11.32 -5.66 -16.75
N TYR A 158 -10.28 -4.88 -17.08
CA TYR A 158 -10.10 -3.55 -16.54
C TYR A 158 -11.23 -2.59 -16.94
N ASP A 159 -11.81 -2.80 -18.11
CA ASP A 159 -12.89 -1.96 -18.64
C ASP A 159 -14.19 -2.12 -17.84
N GLU A 160 -14.42 -3.27 -17.22
CA GLU A 160 -15.58 -3.55 -16.37
C GLU A 160 -15.48 -2.93 -14.99
N LEU A 161 -14.30 -2.48 -14.57
CA LEU A 161 -14.12 -1.88 -13.24
C LEU A 161 -14.86 -0.54 -13.15
N PRO A 162 -15.39 -0.18 -11.96
CA PRO A 162 -16.01 1.11 -11.71
C PRO A 162 -15.06 2.28 -12.03
N SER A 163 -15.63 3.41 -12.47
CA SER A 163 -14.86 4.62 -12.78
C SER A 163 -14.06 5.11 -11.59
N GLN A 164 -14.64 5.05 -10.39
CA GLN A 164 -13.99 5.47 -9.14
C GLN A 164 -12.72 4.64 -8.84
N LEU A 165 -12.78 3.32 -9.07
CA LEU A 165 -11.61 2.47 -8.91
C LEU A 165 -10.53 2.80 -9.96
N LYS A 166 -10.92 3.07 -11.20
CA LYS A 166 -9.99 3.50 -12.25
C LYS A 166 -9.33 4.84 -11.92
N GLU A 167 -10.10 5.78 -11.39
CA GLU A 167 -9.59 7.08 -10.93
C GLU A 167 -8.61 6.90 -9.76
N TYR A 168 -8.95 6.03 -8.78
CA TYR A 168 -8.07 5.68 -7.67
C TYR A 168 -6.73 5.12 -8.16
N VAL A 169 -6.76 4.16 -9.09
CA VAL A 169 -5.56 3.58 -9.70
C VAL A 169 -4.76 4.64 -10.44
N THR A 170 -5.42 5.46 -11.25
CA THR A 170 -4.78 6.52 -12.04
C THR A 170 -4.12 7.58 -11.16
N PHE A 171 -4.78 7.93 -10.04
CA PHE A 171 -4.20 8.84 -9.07
C PHE A 171 -2.91 8.29 -8.46
N ILE A 172 -2.91 7.02 -8.06
CA ILE A 172 -1.73 6.34 -7.51
C ILE A 172 -0.58 6.33 -8.52
N GLU A 173 -0.86 5.97 -9.78
CA GLU A 173 0.14 5.96 -10.85
C GLU A 173 0.78 7.33 -11.05
N ASN A 174 -0.03 8.38 -11.12
CA ASN A 174 0.44 9.75 -11.31
C ASN A 174 1.29 10.24 -10.12
N TYR A 175 0.89 9.90 -8.89
CA TYR A 175 1.64 10.29 -7.70
C TYR A 175 2.99 9.57 -7.59
N LEU A 176 3.03 8.28 -7.93
CA LEU A 176 4.22 7.43 -7.82
C LEU A 176 5.08 7.44 -9.09
N GLU A 177 4.59 8.03 -10.19
CA GLU A 177 5.23 8.01 -11.51
C GLU A 177 5.58 6.58 -11.97
N THR A 178 4.75 5.61 -11.57
CA THR A 178 4.99 4.19 -11.79
C THR A 178 3.67 3.50 -12.18
N PRO A 179 3.63 2.74 -13.30
CA PRO A 179 2.39 2.14 -13.78
C PRO A 179 1.90 0.99 -12.89
N VAL A 180 0.60 0.95 -12.64
CA VAL A 180 -0.10 -0.18 -12.02
C VAL A 180 -0.53 -1.14 -13.12
N ARG A 181 0.08 -2.31 -13.21
CA ARG A 181 -0.16 -3.29 -14.28
C ARG A 181 -1.15 -4.38 -13.91
N LEU A 182 -1.51 -4.45 -12.64
CA LEU A 182 -2.40 -5.48 -12.15
C LEU A 182 -3.26 -4.94 -11.01
N VAL A 183 -4.56 -5.27 -11.06
CA VAL A 183 -5.52 -5.01 -9.99
C VAL A 183 -6.15 -6.34 -9.57
N SER A 184 -6.04 -6.69 -8.29
CA SER A 184 -6.75 -7.82 -7.73
C SER A 184 -8.10 -7.38 -7.19
N VAL A 185 -9.14 -8.09 -7.61
CA VAL A 185 -10.55 -7.84 -7.28
C VAL A 185 -11.14 -8.92 -6.37
N GLY A 186 -10.31 -9.78 -5.83
CA GLY A 186 -10.71 -10.82 -4.89
C GLY A 186 -9.57 -11.78 -4.56
N PRO A 187 -9.82 -12.77 -3.68
CA PRO A 187 -8.80 -13.70 -3.19
C PRO A 187 -8.43 -14.82 -4.17
N ASP A 188 -9.27 -15.11 -5.17
CA ASP A 188 -9.00 -16.18 -6.12
C ASP A 188 -8.00 -15.76 -7.18
N ARG A 189 -7.20 -16.71 -7.67
CA ARG A 189 -6.22 -16.48 -8.75
C ARG A 189 -6.86 -15.89 -10.02
N LYS A 190 -8.12 -16.23 -10.30
CA LYS A 190 -8.84 -15.74 -11.47
C LYS A 190 -9.34 -14.30 -11.30
N GLN A 191 -9.36 -13.80 -10.05
CA GLN A 191 -9.76 -12.44 -9.70
C GLN A 191 -8.57 -11.47 -9.75
N THR A 192 -7.76 -11.63 -10.80
CA THR A 192 -6.56 -10.83 -11.06
C THR A 192 -6.67 -10.27 -12.47
N ILE A 193 -6.82 -8.96 -12.57
CA ILE A 193 -7.02 -8.23 -13.82
C ILE A 193 -5.69 -7.57 -14.24
N PHE A 194 -5.22 -7.92 -15.41
CA PHE A 194 -4.07 -7.26 -16.04
C PHE A 194 -4.51 -6.04 -16.83
N ARG A 195 -3.63 -5.04 -16.84
CA ARG A 195 -3.85 -3.75 -17.50
C ARG A 195 -2.77 -3.46 -18.54
#